data_bd0ce5361e99cbe2b999bd63d965f5a8
#
_entry.id   bd0ce5361e99cbe2b999bd63d965f5a8
#
_cell.length_a   1.000
_cell.length_b   1.000
_cell.length_c   1.000
_cell.angle_alpha   90.00
_cell.angle_beta   90.00
_cell.angle_gamma   90.00
#
_symmetry.space_group_name_H-M   'P 1'
#
loop_
_entity.id
_entity.type
_entity.pdbx_description
1 polymer ?
#
loop_
_entity_poly.entity_id
_entity_poly.type
_entity_poly.pdbx_seq_one_letter_code
_entity_poly.pdbx_strand_id
1 'polypeptide(L)'
;MKRLHCLTLSLLLMLATLSVQAEEEALLFNGEQVPPPNDRLHVQEQGKVRVVSAVPSREETQEEFGFDLYKKDIQPVWIQVENRYDQTLVLTPLGLDPDYLTARETAHRNRGNKVQMISGEFERRSRAHWVIPPKSIQSAYIFSRLDEGTKSFNIDMFGDSMLKSMSFFVPVPGLKLDHHRVDREALYDDSEMRDLTLEELVAELEAMPCCVRDAKGEDKGDPLNLVFVGEVQDLYYSFMRAGWDETEITYGASAIKTGISAILGGRYRYSPISALYVFGRAQDVALQRARQSIHERNHLRVWLTPLRLEGKPVWIGQISRDIGVRFTRRTITTHKIDPDVDETREFLLEDLAYTQSVVKFGYIGGVGPASYEEPRGNLTGDPYFTDGRRIIMWLSGEPTPLDEVQRLELSPYYTGVVGD
;
A
#
# COMPACT_ATOMS: atom_id res chain seq x y z
N MET A 1 -12.29 -79.36 10.90
CA MET A 1 -12.75 -78.18 11.70
C MET A 1 -11.64 -77.16 11.87
N LYS A 2 -11.45 -76.26 10.96
CA LYS A 2 -10.55 -75.07 11.04
C LYS A 2 -10.75 -74.29 9.74
N ARG A 3 -11.84 -73.57 9.59
CA ARG A 3 -12.04 -72.52 8.58
C ARG A 3 -13.36 -71.78 8.87
N LEU A 4 -13.44 -71.03 9.96
CA LEU A 4 -14.61 -70.15 10.20
C LEU A 4 -14.30 -69.03 11.22
N HIS A 5 -13.16 -68.41 11.17
CA HIS A 5 -12.85 -67.27 12.09
C HIS A 5 -12.11 -66.11 11.45
N CYS A 6 -12.21 -65.96 10.12
CA CYS A 6 -11.46 -64.87 9.43
C CYS A 6 -12.35 -63.91 8.60
N LEU A 7 -13.66 -63.95 8.79
CA LEU A 7 -14.62 -63.14 8.00
C LEU A 7 -15.40 -62.09 8.80
N THR A 8 -15.19 -62.01 10.11
CA THR A 8 -15.92 -61.03 10.96
C THR A 8 -15.09 -59.82 11.41
N LEU A 9 -13.79 -59.78 11.09
CA LEU A 9 -12.92 -58.62 11.47
C LEU A 9 -12.73 -57.58 10.34
N SER A 10 -13.13 -57.89 9.11
CA SER A 10 -13.02 -56.97 7.96
C SER A 10 -14.25 -56.08 7.74
N LEU A 11 -15.34 -56.29 8.48
CA LEU A 11 -16.58 -55.52 8.33
C LEU A 11 -16.71 -54.37 9.35
N LEU A 12 -15.84 -54.32 10.36
CA LEU A 12 -15.87 -53.26 11.39
C LEU A 12 -14.90 -52.09 11.13
N LEU A 13 -14.07 -52.16 10.08
CA LEU A 13 -13.15 -51.08 9.70
C LEU A 13 -13.62 -50.21 8.50
N MET A 14 -14.81 -50.52 7.95
CA MET A 14 -15.38 -49.75 6.84
C MET A 14 -16.50 -48.76 7.23
N LEU A 15 -16.72 -48.54 8.51
CA LEU A 15 -17.80 -47.67 9.02
C LEU A 15 -17.30 -46.45 9.79
N ALA A 16 -16.03 -46.09 9.68
CA ALA A 16 -15.44 -44.92 10.37
C ALA A 16 -14.90 -43.84 9.45
N THR A 17 -15.37 -43.75 8.20
CA THR A 17 -15.22 -42.54 7.38
C THR A 17 -16.60 -41.97 7.06
N LEU A 18 -17.36 -41.69 8.09
CA LEU A 18 -18.35 -40.63 8.02
C LEU A 18 -17.54 -39.34 7.98
N SER A 19 -17.26 -38.85 6.76
CA SER A 19 -16.95 -37.49 6.52
C SER A 19 -18.05 -36.65 7.19
N VAL A 20 -17.71 -36.00 8.28
CA VAL A 20 -18.47 -34.86 8.76
C VAL A 20 -18.27 -33.80 7.69
N GLN A 21 -19.07 -33.81 6.63
CA GLN A 21 -19.38 -32.62 5.88
C GLN A 21 -20.09 -31.75 6.91
N ALA A 22 -19.35 -30.78 7.45
CA ALA A 22 -19.97 -29.67 8.12
C ALA A 22 -20.96 -29.10 7.10
N GLU A 23 -22.26 -29.22 7.36
CA GLU A 23 -23.27 -28.45 6.64
C GLU A 23 -22.82 -26.99 6.75
N GLU A 24 -22.43 -26.40 5.65
CA GLU A 24 -22.10 -24.98 5.58
C GLU A 24 -23.42 -24.26 5.85
N GLU A 25 -23.58 -23.79 7.09
CA GLU A 25 -24.78 -23.15 7.56
C GLU A 25 -25.10 -21.96 6.64
N ALA A 26 -26.23 -22.00 5.94
CA ALA A 26 -26.58 -21.00 4.95
C ALA A 26 -26.69 -19.62 5.61
N LEU A 27 -25.85 -18.69 5.16
CA LEU A 27 -25.84 -17.32 5.65
C LEU A 27 -27.10 -16.58 5.15
N LEU A 28 -27.69 -15.74 6.02
CA LEU A 28 -28.86 -14.95 5.69
C LEU A 28 -28.43 -13.56 5.19
N PHE A 29 -29.07 -13.07 4.12
CA PHE A 29 -28.88 -11.71 3.69
C PHE A 29 -29.49 -10.69 4.68
N ASN A 30 -28.65 -9.74 5.10
CA ASN A 30 -29.06 -8.60 5.90
C ASN A 30 -29.28 -7.37 5.00
N GLY A 31 -30.52 -7.15 4.60
CA GLY A 31 -30.92 -6.11 3.68
C GLY A 31 -31.04 -6.56 2.21
N GLU A 32 -31.01 -5.62 1.28
CA GLU A 32 -31.05 -5.88 -0.16
C GLU A 32 -29.68 -6.37 -0.66
N GLN A 33 -29.68 -7.40 -1.46
CA GLN A 33 -28.45 -7.88 -2.10
C GLN A 33 -28.09 -6.94 -3.26
N VAL A 34 -26.97 -6.23 -3.12
CA VAL A 34 -26.41 -5.38 -4.16
C VAL A 34 -25.35 -6.21 -4.91
N PRO A 35 -25.51 -6.46 -6.22
CA PRO A 35 -24.54 -7.21 -6.99
C PRO A 35 -23.22 -6.41 -7.14
N PRO A 36 -22.08 -7.07 -7.37
CA PRO A 36 -20.83 -6.37 -7.65
C PRO A 36 -20.92 -5.61 -8.99
N PRO A 37 -20.26 -4.45 -9.11
CA PRO A 37 -20.30 -3.63 -10.33
C PRO A 37 -19.49 -4.21 -11.49
N ASN A 38 -18.62 -5.17 -11.22
CA ASN A 38 -17.73 -5.82 -12.19
C ASN A 38 -17.21 -7.16 -11.63
N ASP A 39 -16.39 -7.86 -12.41
CA ASP A 39 -15.78 -9.14 -12.07
C ASP A 39 -14.38 -9.03 -11.44
N ARG A 40 -13.85 -7.81 -11.29
CA ARG A 40 -12.56 -7.54 -10.62
C ARG A 40 -12.73 -7.55 -9.11
N LEU A 41 -12.98 -8.73 -8.57
CA LEU A 41 -13.26 -8.94 -7.15
C LEU A 41 -11.96 -9.15 -6.36
N HIS A 42 -11.83 -8.42 -5.26
CA HIS A 42 -10.76 -8.59 -4.29
C HIS A 42 -11.33 -9.21 -3.02
N VAL A 43 -10.74 -10.30 -2.57
CA VAL A 43 -11.24 -11.09 -1.44
C VAL A 43 -10.20 -11.11 -0.33
N GLN A 44 -10.65 -10.84 0.90
CA GLN A 44 -9.87 -11.01 2.12
C GLN A 44 -10.67 -11.85 3.12
N GLU A 45 -9.97 -12.71 3.86
CA GLU A 45 -10.57 -13.52 4.91
C GLU A 45 -9.72 -13.43 6.19
N GLN A 46 -10.39 -13.19 7.32
CA GLN A 46 -9.72 -13.16 8.62
C GLN A 46 -10.59 -13.86 9.67
N GLY A 47 -10.19 -15.08 10.05
CA GLY A 47 -10.98 -15.92 10.93
C GLY A 47 -12.31 -16.35 10.28
N LYS A 48 -13.45 -15.99 10.88
CA LYS A 48 -14.80 -16.29 10.37
C LYS A 48 -15.45 -15.10 9.62
N VAL A 49 -14.65 -14.14 9.17
CA VAL A 49 -15.14 -13.03 8.35
C VAL A 49 -14.53 -13.14 6.96
N ARG A 50 -15.35 -12.99 5.95
CA ARG A 50 -14.93 -12.86 4.56
C ARG A 50 -15.44 -11.53 4.01
N VAL A 51 -14.56 -10.77 3.40
CA VAL A 51 -14.90 -9.51 2.74
C VAL A 51 -14.54 -9.61 1.27
N VAL A 52 -15.48 -9.27 0.41
CA VAL A 52 -15.27 -9.11 -1.03
C VAL A 52 -15.46 -7.64 -1.37
N SER A 53 -14.57 -7.07 -2.17
CA SER A 53 -14.67 -5.69 -2.60
C SER A 53 -14.39 -5.54 -4.09
N ALA A 54 -15.02 -4.52 -4.68
CA ALA A 54 -14.77 -4.07 -6.03
C ALA A 54 -14.87 -2.54 -6.10
N VAL A 55 -14.01 -1.93 -6.92
CA VAL A 55 -14.08 -0.50 -7.21
C VAL A 55 -14.42 -0.35 -8.69
N PRO A 56 -15.58 0.22 -9.03
CA PRO A 56 -15.95 0.44 -10.42
C PRO A 56 -15.09 1.53 -11.06
N SER A 57 -14.82 1.40 -12.34
CA SER A 57 -14.23 2.45 -13.15
C SER A 57 -15.17 3.64 -13.29
N ARG A 58 -14.69 4.72 -13.89
CA ARG A 58 -15.54 5.89 -14.17
C ARG A 58 -16.73 5.54 -15.04
N GLU A 59 -16.53 4.74 -16.09
CA GLU A 59 -17.56 4.29 -17.02
C GLU A 59 -18.58 3.39 -16.32
N GLU A 60 -18.11 2.38 -15.59
CA GLU A 60 -18.95 1.47 -14.79
C GLU A 60 -19.76 2.22 -13.73
N THR A 61 -19.15 3.23 -13.10
CA THR A 61 -19.85 4.11 -12.15
C THR A 61 -20.97 4.89 -12.81
N GLN A 62 -20.75 5.38 -14.02
CA GLN A 62 -21.78 6.10 -14.78
C GLN A 62 -22.90 5.18 -15.24
N GLU A 63 -22.60 3.95 -15.62
CA GLU A 63 -23.60 2.92 -15.96
C GLU A 63 -24.43 2.53 -14.74
N GLU A 64 -23.78 2.29 -13.58
CA GLU A 64 -24.43 1.84 -12.36
C GLU A 64 -25.35 2.92 -11.75
N PHE A 65 -24.88 4.17 -11.71
CA PHE A 65 -25.59 5.25 -11.01
C PHE A 65 -26.29 6.25 -11.93
N GLY A 66 -26.02 6.20 -13.25
CA GLY A 66 -26.61 7.11 -14.23
C GLY A 66 -25.98 8.51 -14.30
N PHE A 67 -24.87 8.75 -13.56
CA PHE A 67 -24.12 10.01 -13.58
C PHE A 67 -22.65 9.81 -13.19
N ASP A 68 -21.82 10.76 -13.63
CA ASP A 68 -20.37 10.71 -13.46
C ASP A 68 -19.97 11.20 -12.05
N LEU A 69 -19.85 10.28 -11.10
CA LEU A 69 -19.40 10.57 -9.73
C LEU A 69 -17.93 11.01 -9.69
N TYR A 70 -17.09 10.45 -10.55
CA TYR A 70 -15.66 10.77 -10.64
C TYR A 70 -15.43 12.27 -10.96
N LYS A 71 -16.34 12.88 -11.72
CA LYS A 71 -16.32 14.32 -12.00
C LYS A 71 -16.54 15.19 -10.76
N LYS A 72 -16.98 14.61 -9.68
CA LYS A 72 -17.22 15.24 -8.38
C LYS A 72 -16.25 14.75 -7.30
N ASP A 73 -15.14 14.11 -7.73
CA ASP A 73 -14.13 13.52 -6.85
C ASP A 73 -14.74 12.49 -5.88
N ILE A 74 -15.77 11.75 -6.35
CA ILE A 74 -16.44 10.71 -5.58
C ILE A 74 -16.22 9.36 -6.25
N GLN A 75 -15.76 8.40 -5.47
CA GLN A 75 -15.50 7.03 -5.91
C GLN A 75 -16.33 6.06 -5.06
N PRO A 76 -17.25 5.30 -5.64
CA PRO A 76 -17.93 4.25 -4.93
C PRO A 76 -17.00 3.06 -4.73
N VAL A 77 -17.09 2.46 -3.55
CA VAL A 77 -16.46 1.19 -3.22
C VAL A 77 -17.58 0.22 -2.86
N TRP A 78 -17.72 -0.83 -3.66
CA TRP A 78 -18.65 -1.90 -3.35
C TRP A 78 -17.99 -2.87 -2.39
N ILE A 79 -18.73 -3.28 -1.36
CA ILE A 79 -18.28 -4.29 -0.40
C ILE A 79 -19.38 -5.33 -0.18
N GLN A 80 -18.96 -6.58 0.02
CA GLN A 80 -19.80 -7.63 0.60
C GLN A 80 -19.07 -8.19 1.81
N VAL A 81 -19.77 -8.24 2.94
CA VAL A 81 -19.24 -8.77 4.19
C VAL A 81 -20.04 -9.99 4.60
N GLU A 82 -19.35 -11.10 4.83
CA GLU A 82 -19.89 -12.36 5.35
C GLU A 82 -19.43 -12.51 6.80
N ASN A 83 -20.37 -12.44 7.73
CA ASN A 83 -20.13 -12.69 9.14
C ASN A 83 -20.54 -14.14 9.47
N ARG A 84 -19.57 -15.04 9.61
CA ARG A 84 -19.77 -16.43 9.99
C ARG A 84 -19.58 -16.66 11.50
N TYR A 85 -19.41 -15.60 12.30
CA TYR A 85 -19.40 -15.67 13.76
C TYR A 85 -20.81 -15.80 14.32
N ASP A 86 -20.91 -16.24 15.57
CA ASP A 86 -22.13 -16.28 16.36
C ASP A 86 -22.40 -14.96 17.12
N GLN A 87 -21.62 -13.92 16.84
CA GLN A 87 -21.72 -12.59 17.39
C GLN A 87 -21.91 -11.53 16.31
N THR A 88 -22.48 -10.41 16.70
CA THR A 88 -22.63 -9.24 15.84
C THR A 88 -21.28 -8.56 15.60
N LEU A 89 -21.07 -8.09 14.38
CA LEU A 89 -19.94 -7.22 14.03
C LEU A 89 -20.43 -5.80 13.73
N VAL A 90 -19.59 -4.81 14.03
CA VAL A 90 -19.85 -3.41 13.70
C VAL A 90 -18.80 -2.95 12.70
N LEU A 91 -19.24 -2.67 11.48
CA LEU A 91 -18.41 -2.13 10.40
C LEU A 91 -18.13 -0.65 10.65
N THR A 92 -16.87 -0.23 10.51
CA THR A 92 -16.47 1.18 10.65
C THR A 92 -15.97 1.72 9.31
N PRO A 93 -16.68 2.69 8.71
CA PRO A 93 -16.31 3.18 7.38
C PRO A 93 -15.10 4.12 7.35
N LEU A 94 -14.63 4.59 8.52
CA LEU A 94 -13.45 5.47 8.61
C LEU A 94 -12.17 4.82 8.10
N GLY A 95 -12.03 3.50 8.24
CA GLY A 95 -10.91 2.76 7.67
C GLY A 95 -10.92 2.74 6.15
N LEU A 96 -12.10 2.88 5.54
CA LEU A 96 -12.22 2.98 4.09
C LEU A 96 -11.87 4.39 3.60
N ASP A 97 -12.43 5.42 4.23
CA ASP A 97 -12.10 6.82 3.96
C ASP A 97 -12.54 7.67 5.16
N PRO A 98 -11.65 8.45 5.81
CA PRO A 98 -12.02 9.38 6.88
C PRO A 98 -13.08 10.41 6.48
N ASP A 99 -13.12 10.76 5.20
CA ASP A 99 -14.06 11.71 4.62
C ASP A 99 -15.14 11.02 3.74
N TYR A 100 -15.49 9.77 4.06
CA TYR A 100 -16.51 9.05 3.31
C TYR A 100 -17.82 9.84 3.27
N LEU A 101 -18.56 9.67 2.19
CA LEU A 101 -19.84 10.33 1.97
C LEU A 101 -20.98 9.36 2.20
N THR A 102 -22.02 9.82 2.84
CA THR A 102 -23.28 9.08 2.87
C THR A 102 -23.93 9.08 1.48
N ALA A 103 -24.81 8.12 1.22
CA ALA A 103 -25.60 8.10 0.00
C ALA A 103 -26.36 9.42 -0.24
N ARG A 104 -26.88 10.00 0.83
CA ARG A 104 -27.61 11.27 0.79
C ARG A 104 -26.73 12.46 0.45
N GLU A 105 -25.51 12.53 1.00
CA GLU A 105 -24.53 13.56 0.65
C GLU A 105 -24.07 13.43 -0.80
N THR A 106 -23.83 12.20 -1.25
CA THR A 106 -23.47 11.91 -2.64
C THR A 106 -24.57 12.35 -3.61
N ALA A 107 -25.83 12.00 -3.33
CA ALA A 107 -26.98 12.48 -4.11
C ALA A 107 -27.10 14.00 -4.09
N HIS A 108 -26.85 14.64 -2.93
CA HIS A 108 -26.88 16.08 -2.78
C HIS A 108 -25.78 16.80 -3.59
N ARG A 109 -24.57 16.27 -3.64
CA ARG A 109 -23.46 16.83 -4.44
C ARG A 109 -23.69 16.71 -5.95
N ASN A 110 -24.54 15.80 -6.38
CA ASN A 110 -24.89 15.57 -7.79
C ASN A 110 -26.21 16.19 -8.21
N ARG A 111 -26.65 17.27 -7.56
CA ARG A 111 -27.91 17.95 -7.79
C ARG A 111 -28.18 18.31 -9.25
N GLY A 112 -29.29 17.82 -9.78
CA GLY A 112 -30.01 18.24 -10.96
C GLY A 112 -31.52 17.96 -10.72
N ASN A 113 -32.42 18.35 -11.62
CA ASN A 113 -33.89 18.30 -11.46
C ASN A 113 -34.52 16.90 -11.23
N LYS A 114 -33.72 15.86 -10.92
CA LYS A 114 -34.15 14.47 -10.65
C LYS A 114 -33.84 13.98 -9.24
N VAL A 115 -33.50 14.88 -8.31
CA VAL A 115 -32.95 14.58 -7.00
C VAL A 115 -33.82 13.67 -6.13
N GLN A 116 -35.12 13.76 -6.21
CA GLN A 116 -36.05 12.99 -5.35
C GLN A 116 -36.12 11.49 -5.74
N MET A 117 -36.03 11.18 -7.04
CA MET A 117 -36.01 9.79 -7.51
C MET A 117 -34.65 9.14 -7.29
N ILE A 118 -33.58 9.92 -7.47
CA ILE A 118 -32.19 9.43 -7.30
C ILE A 118 -31.90 9.12 -5.83
N SER A 119 -32.37 9.94 -4.88
CA SER A 119 -32.05 9.72 -3.46
C SER A 119 -32.61 8.41 -2.90
N GLY A 120 -33.83 8.03 -3.24
CA GLY A 120 -34.44 6.79 -2.73
C GLY A 120 -33.77 5.51 -3.29
N GLU A 121 -33.39 5.48 -4.57
CA GLU A 121 -32.70 4.36 -5.19
C GLU A 121 -31.24 4.30 -4.74
N PHE A 122 -30.59 5.44 -4.66
CA PHE A 122 -29.26 5.57 -4.09
C PHE A 122 -29.21 5.10 -2.63
N GLU A 123 -30.16 5.51 -1.79
CA GLU A 123 -30.23 5.07 -0.40
C GLU A 123 -30.46 3.55 -0.28
N ARG A 124 -31.24 2.94 -1.16
CA ARG A 124 -31.46 1.50 -1.13
C ARG A 124 -30.23 0.71 -1.55
N ARG A 125 -29.57 1.10 -2.64
CA ARG A 125 -28.40 0.41 -3.19
C ARG A 125 -27.13 0.62 -2.38
N SER A 126 -27.01 1.76 -1.71
CA SER A 126 -25.80 2.14 -0.99
C SER A 126 -25.92 2.08 0.52
N ARG A 127 -27.03 1.58 1.04
CA ARG A 127 -27.23 1.53 2.49
C ARG A 127 -26.43 0.40 3.10
N ALA A 128 -25.16 0.68 3.39
CA ALA A 128 -24.39 -0.16 4.28
C ALA A 128 -25.00 -0.12 5.68
N HIS A 129 -25.40 -1.25 6.20
CA HIS A 129 -25.72 -1.39 7.60
C HIS A 129 -24.42 -1.53 8.36
N TRP A 130 -24.16 -0.64 9.30
CA TRP A 130 -22.96 -0.72 10.12
C TRP A 130 -22.97 -1.92 11.08
N VAL A 131 -24.14 -2.43 11.39
CA VAL A 131 -24.36 -3.61 12.23
C VAL A 131 -24.58 -4.84 11.35
N ILE A 132 -23.69 -5.81 11.45
CA ILE A 132 -23.72 -7.07 10.70
C ILE A 132 -24.09 -8.19 11.67
N PRO A 133 -25.33 -8.71 11.60
CA PRO A 133 -25.79 -9.78 12.49
C PRO A 133 -24.92 -11.06 12.42
N PRO A 134 -25.01 -11.94 13.42
CA PRO A 134 -24.44 -13.27 13.33
C PRO A 134 -24.95 -14.02 12.10
N LYS A 135 -24.10 -14.85 11.49
CA LYS A 135 -24.45 -15.74 10.36
C LYS A 135 -25.15 -15.00 9.22
N SER A 136 -24.66 -13.81 8.89
CA SER A 136 -25.28 -13.00 7.84
C SER A 136 -24.31 -12.49 6.80
N ILE A 137 -24.88 -12.13 5.65
CA ILE A 137 -24.18 -11.47 4.54
C ILE A 137 -24.85 -10.11 4.32
N GLN A 138 -24.07 -9.11 4.00
CA GLN A 138 -24.58 -7.86 3.44
C GLN A 138 -23.68 -7.36 2.32
N SER A 139 -24.25 -6.66 1.35
CA SER A 139 -23.53 -5.95 0.31
C SER A 139 -24.05 -4.52 0.17
N ALA A 140 -23.14 -3.59 -0.10
CA ALA A 140 -23.46 -2.18 -0.22
C ALA A 140 -22.36 -1.38 -0.92
N TYR A 141 -22.63 -0.12 -1.25
CA TYR A 141 -21.63 0.85 -1.64
C TYR A 141 -21.30 1.81 -0.48
N ILE A 142 -20.03 2.14 -0.36
CA ILE A 142 -19.54 3.25 0.46
C ILE A 142 -18.89 4.24 -0.50
N PHE A 143 -19.26 5.52 -0.39
CA PHE A 143 -18.74 6.56 -1.26
C PHE A 143 -17.54 7.23 -0.60
N SER A 144 -16.43 7.24 -1.30
CA SER A 144 -15.15 7.74 -0.81
C SER A 144 -14.63 8.85 -1.72
N ARG A 145 -13.53 9.47 -1.34
CA ARG A 145 -12.77 10.33 -2.26
C ARG A 145 -12.23 9.52 -3.43
N LEU A 146 -12.08 10.21 -4.55
CA LEU A 146 -11.46 9.62 -5.75
C LEU A 146 -9.97 9.41 -5.52
N ASP A 147 -9.53 8.15 -5.67
CA ASP A 147 -8.15 7.77 -5.85
C ASP A 147 -8.02 7.11 -7.23
N GLU A 148 -7.30 7.78 -8.12
CA GLU A 148 -7.01 7.26 -9.44
C GLU A 148 -5.84 6.27 -9.34
N GLY A 149 -5.84 5.23 -10.16
CA GLY A 149 -4.78 4.23 -10.23
C GLY A 149 -4.98 3.07 -9.27
N THR A 150 -4.77 3.26 -7.98
CA THR A 150 -5.01 2.24 -6.95
C THR A 150 -5.86 2.82 -5.82
N LYS A 151 -7.00 2.20 -5.56
CA LYS A 151 -7.80 2.50 -4.37
C LYS A 151 -7.33 1.61 -3.22
N SER A 152 -6.78 2.25 -2.21
CA SER A 152 -6.33 1.59 -0.98
C SER A 152 -7.25 1.95 0.17
N PHE A 153 -7.68 0.96 0.96
CA PHE A 153 -8.55 1.17 2.09
C PHE A 153 -8.57 -0.02 3.04
N ASN A 154 -9.05 0.21 4.26
CA ASN A 154 -9.30 -0.83 5.24
C ASN A 154 -10.80 -1.05 5.42
N ILE A 155 -11.15 -2.29 5.66
CA ILE A 155 -12.46 -2.67 6.20
C ILE A 155 -12.23 -3.13 7.63
N ASP A 156 -12.60 -2.27 8.57
CA ASP A 156 -12.44 -2.52 9.99
C ASP A 156 -13.79 -2.88 10.62
N MET A 157 -13.81 -3.91 11.46
CA MET A 157 -15.01 -4.41 12.11
C MET A 157 -14.72 -4.73 13.57
N PHE A 158 -15.55 -4.20 14.47
CA PHE A 158 -15.52 -4.54 15.89
C PHE A 158 -16.49 -5.67 16.18
N GLY A 159 -16.04 -6.64 16.96
CA GLY A 159 -16.86 -7.64 17.63
C GLY A 159 -16.61 -7.62 19.13
N ASP A 160 -17.19 -8.56 19.87
CA ASP A 160 -16.95 -8.69 21.30
C ASP A 160 -15.47 -9.02 21.55
N SER A 161 -14.72 -8.09 22.15
CA SER A 161 -13.30 -8.21 22.46
C SER A 161 -12.41 -8.55 21.26
N MET A 162 -12.81 -8.16 20.04
CA MET A 162 -11.98 -8.35 18.85
C MET A 162 -12.13 -7.20 17.86
N LEU A 163 -11.05 -6.93 17.14
CA LEU A 163 -11.01 -6.09 15.95
C LEU A 163 -10.59 -6.97 14.75
N LYS A 164 -11.27 -6.84 13.64
CA LYS A 164 -10.86 -7.37 12.35
C LYS A 164 -10.56 -6.21 11.42
N SER A 165 -9.35 -6.19 10.87
CA SER A 165 -8.92 -5.17 9.93
C SER A 165 -8.39 -5.86 8.69
N MET A 166 -9.00 -5.58 7.54
CA MET A 166 -8.63 -6.16 6.25
C MET A 166 -8.30 -5.05 5.27
N SER A 167 -7.14 -5.13 4.65
CA SER A 167 -6.62 -4.10 3.76
C SER A 167 -6.79 -4.49 2.32
N PHE A 168 -7.29 -3.57 1.53
CA PHE A 168 -7.56 -3.75 0.12
C PHE A 168 -6.72 -2.81 -0.73
N PHE A 169 -6.17 -3.35 -1.81
CA PHE A 169 -5.53 -2.62 -2.90
C PHE A 169 -6.23 -2.99 -4.17
N VAL A 170 -7.02 -2.08 -4.68
CA VAL A 170 -7.84 -2.34 -5.86
C VAL A 170 -7.33 -1.47 -7.00
N PRO A 171 -6.67 -2.05 -8.02
CA PRO A 171 -6.31 -1.31 -9.22
C PRO A 171 -7.55 -0.75 -9.89
N VAL A 172 -7.55 0.57 -10.13
CA VAL A 172 -8.63 1.27 -10.80
C VAL A 172 -8.17 1.63 -12.20
N PRO A 173 -8.87 1.21 -13.27
CA PRO A 173 -8.49 1.57 -14.63
C PRO A 173 -8.43 3.09 -14.83
N GLY A 174 -7.40 3.56 -15.53
CA GLY A 174 -7.25 4.99 -15.87
C GLY A 174 -5.83 5.51 -15.83
N LEU A 175 -5.16 5.48 -14.68
CA LEU A 175 -3.77 5.92 -14.56
C LEU A 175 -2.77 4.80 -14.87
N LYS A 176 -1.63 5.21 -15.46
CA LYS A 176 -0.47 4.34 -15.65
C LYS A 176 0.53 4.61 -14.55
N LEU A 177 0.66 3.67 -13.63
CA LEU A 177 1.56 3.74 -12.48
C LEU A 177 2.84 2.93 -12.74
N ASP A 178 3.93 3.26 -12.04
CA ASP A 178 5.22 2.58 -12.20
C ASP A 178 5.10 1.06 -11.98
N HIS A 179 4.40 0.65 -10.93
CA HIS A 179 4.24 -0.77 -10.62
C HIS A 179 3.41 -1.57 -11.64
N HIS A 180 2.60 -0.94 -12.49
CA HIS A 180 1.89 -1.62 -13.56
C HIS A 180 2.82 -2.10 -14.70
N ARG A 181 4.06 -1.62 -14.73
CA ARG A 181 5.07 -2.00 -15.74
C ARG A 181 5.94 -3.15 -15.31
N VAL A 182 5.98 -3.43 -14.02
CA VAL A 182 6.94 -4.36 -13.45
C VAL A 182 6.23 -5.69 -13.20
N ASP A 183 6.59 -6.68 -14.03
CA ASP A 183 6.29 -8.07 -13.73
C ASP A 183 7.29 -8.55 -12.68
N ARG A 184 6.88 -8.50 -11.42
CA ARG A 184 7.76 -8.83 -10.28
C ARG A 184 8.14 -10.29 -10.21
N GLU A 185 7.29 -11.17 -10.72
CA GLU A 185 7.53 -12.61 -10.76
C GLU A 185 8.56 -12.96 -11.83
N ALA A 186 8.69 -12.13 -12.86
CA ALA A 186 9.65 -12.29 -13.94
C ALA A 186 10.95 -11.46 -13.77
N LEU A 187 11.10 -10.69 -12.67
CA LEU A 187 12.31 -9.87 -12.44
C LEU A 187 13.57 -10.69 -12.19
N TYR A 188 13.42 -11.83 -11.53
CA TYR A 188 14.52 -12.72 -11.15
C TYR A 188 14.11 -14.16 -11.37
N ASP A 189 15.01 -14.96 -11.89
CA ASP A 189 14.83 -16.41 -11.97
C ASP A 189 14.88 -17.03 -10.56
N ASP A 190 14.21 -18.15 -10.36
CA ASP A 190 14.22 -18.87 -9.07
C ASP A 190 15.63 -19.19 -8.58
N SER A 191 16.59 -19.41 -9.51
CA SER A 191 18.00 -19.66 -9.20
C SER A 191 18.76 -18.43 -8.70
N GLU A 192 18.26 -17.22 -8.93
CA GLU A 192 18.82 -15.96 -8.45
C GLU A 192 18.29 -15.60 -7.07
N MET A 193 17.11 -16.11 -6.71
CA MET A 193 16.49 -15.83 -5.42
C MET A 193 17.21 -16.55 -4.29
N ARG A 194 17.61 -15.80 -3.26
CA ARG A 194 18.34 -16.31 -2.10
C ARG A 194 17.59 -16.01 -0.81
N ASP A 195 17.22 -17.05 -0.07
CA ASP A 195 16.66 -16.91 1.29
C ASP A 195 17.82 -16.94 2.29
N LEU A 196 18.00 -15.87 3.02
CA LEU A 196 19.17 -15.60 3.85
C LEU A 196 18.79 -15.58 5.33
N THR A 197 19.74 -15.92 6.18
CA THR A 197 19.67 -15.56 7.60
C THR A 197 19.82 -14.05 7.78
N LEU A 198 19.44 -13.53 8.94
CA LEU A 198 19.55 -12.09 9.22
C LEU A 198 20.99 -11.58 9.14
N GLU A 199 21.96 -12.38 9.61
CA GLU A 199 23.39 -12.03 9.55
C GLU A 199 23.91 -11.96 8.11
N GLU A 200 23.56 -12.95 7.28
CA GLU A 200 23.91 -12.97 5.87
C GLU A 200 23.24 -11.80 5.11
N LEU A 201 21.96 -11.51 5.43
CA LEU A 201 21.25 -10.39 4.82
C LEU A 201 21.91 -9.05 5.14
N VAL A 202 22.31 -8.83 6.39
CA VAL A 202 23.02 -7.60 6.79
C VAL A 202 24.30 -7.45 5.99
N ALA A 203 25.11 -8.50 5.90
CA ALA A 203 26.37 -8.48 5.14
C ALA A 203 26.15 -8.16 3.65
N GLU A 204 25.15 -8.79 3.02
CA GLU A 204 24.80 -8.53 1.62
C GLU A 204 24.29 -7.08 1.40
N LEU A 205 23.45 -6.59 2.28
CA LEU A 205 22.92 -5.24 2.20
C LEU A 205 24.00 -4.16 2.41
N GLU A 206 24.97 -4.41 3.30
CA GLU A 206 26.11 -3.49 3.50
C GLU A 206 27.06 -3.46 2.30
N ALA A 207 27.14 -4.58 1.55
CA ALA A 207 27.92 -4.67 0.31
C ALA A 207 27.21 -4.09 -0.92
N MET A 208 25.91 -3.81 -0.85
CA MET A 208 25.13 -3.25 -1.96
C MET A 208 25.60 -1.82 -2.33
N PRO A 209 25.33 -1.37 -3.58
CA PRO A 209 25.63 -0.01 -4.00
C PRO A 209 25.12 1.04 -3.01
N CYS A 210 25.91 2.08 -2.74
CA CYS A 210 25.52 3.15 -1.80
C CYS A 210 24.31 3.94 -2.27
N CYS A 211 24.17 4.06 -3.60
CA CYS A 211 23.43 5.18 -4.17
C CYS A 211 22.71 4.76 -5.45
N VAL A 212 21.65 5.46 -5.78
CA VAL A 212 21.01 5.37 -7.10
C VAL A 212 21.94 5.89 -8.20
N ARG A 213 21.57 5.61 -9.45
CA ARG A 213 22.30 6.05 -10.63
C ARG A 213 21.41 6.75 -11.64
N ASP A 214 22.04 7.46 -12.57
CA ASP A 214 21.40 7.94 -13.78
C ASP A 214 21.08 6.80 -14.75
N ALA A 215 20.37 7.10 -15.84
CA ALA A 215 19.94 6.10 -16.83
C ALA A 215 21.11 5.38 -17.55
N LYS A 216 22.31 5.99 -17.57
CA LYS A 216 23.50 5.40 -18.15
C LYS A 216 24.30 4.56 -17.17
N GLY A 217 23.98 4.68 -15.87
CA GLY A 217 24.73 4.04 -14.80
C GLY A 217 26.08 4.71 -14.49
N GLU A 218 26.33 5.92 -15.00
CA GLU A 218 27.60 6.65 -14.87
C GLU A 218 27.66 7.45 -13.58
N ASP A 219 26.66 8.32 -13.35
CA ASP A 219 26.64 9.26 -12.23
C ASP A 219 25.93 8.65 -11.01
N LYS A 220 26.47 8.95 -9.81
CA LYS A 220 25.85 8.58 -8.53
C LYS A 220 24.89 9.69 -8.07
N GLY A 221 23.73 9.27 -7.57
CA GLY A 221 22.71 10.15 -7.02
C GLY A 221 22.53 9.99 -5.52
N ASP A 222 21.29 10.18 -5.09
CA ASP A 222 20.88 10.10 -3.69
C ASP A 222 21.17 8.73 -3.06
N PRO A 223 21.34 8.64 -1.73
CA PRO A 223 21.68 7.40 -1.05
C PRO A 223 20.53 6.40 -1.05
N LEU A 224 20.85 5.11 -1.14
CA LEU A 224 19.95 4.01 -0.88
C LEU A 224 19.90 3.77 0.64
N ASN A 225 19.14 4.57 1.35
CA ASN A 225 19.13 4.63 2.82
C ASN A 225 17.98 3.84 3.47
N LEU A 226 17.19 3.12 2.67
CA LEU A 226 16.04 2.34 3.13
C LEU A 226 16.15 0.87 2.71
N VAL A 227 15.67 -0.01 3.58
CA VAL A 227 15.43 -1.43 3.28
C VAL A 227 14.08 -1.81 3.90
N PHE A 228 13.27 -2.57 3.16
CA PHE A 228 12.02 -3.12 3.66
C PHE A 228 12.03 -4.64 3.54
N VAL A 229 11.49 -5.31 4.55
CA VAL A 229 11.25 -6.76 4.55
C VAL A 229 9.75 -6.97 4.69
N GLY A 230 9.13 -7.58 3.69
CA GLY A 230 7.68 -7.80 3.65
C GLY A 230 7.17 -8.09 2.25
N GLU A 231 5.98 -8.63 2.18
CA GLU A 231 5.29 -8.85 0.91
C GLU A 231 4.96 -7.51 0.24
N VAL A 232 4.72 -7.54 -1.05
CA VAL A 232 4.37 -6.32 -1.79
C VAL A 232 3.08 -5.68 -1.25
N GLN A 233 2.14 -6.49 -0.79
CA GLN A 233 0.91 -6.02 -0.15
C GLN A 233 1.21 -5.28 1.17
N ASP A 234 2.12 -5.82 2.00
CA ASP A 234 2.55 -5.17 3.25
C ASP A 234 3.16 -3.80 2.97
N LEU A 235 3.98 -3.70 1.92
CA LEU A 235 4.62 -2.45 1.50
C LEU A 235 3.57 -1.43 1.06
N TYR A 236 2.69 -1.78 0.12
CA TYR A 236 1.63 -0.87 -0.33
C TYR A 236 0.70 -0.45 0.80
N TYR A 237 0.26 -1.41 1.61
CA TYR A 237 -0.58 -1.15 2.77
C TYR A 237 0.04 -0.12 3.70
N SER A 238 1.31 -0.31 4.06
CA SER A 238 2.03 0.58 4.97
C SER A 238 2.06 2.01 4.46
N PHE A 239 2.39 2.20 3.19
CA PHE A 239 2.51 3.53 2.59
C PHE A 239 1.16 4.20 2.35
N MET A 240 0.17 3.48 1.83
CA MET A 240 -1.15 4.05 1.59
C MET A 240 -1.84 4.43 2.91
N ARG A 241 -1.71 3.59 3.94
CA ARG A 241 -2.20 3.89 5.30
C ARG A 241 -1.54 5.14 5.88
N ALA A 242 -0.27 5.36 5.58
CA ALA A 242 0.47 6.56 5.96
C ALA A 242 0.16 7.78 5.07
N GLY A 243 -0.75 7.66 4.11
CA GLY A 243 -1.16 8.76 3.23
C GLY A 243 -0.16 9.10 2.13
N TRP A 244 0.62 8.11 1.69
CA TRP A 244 1.46 8.22 0.50
C TRP A 244 0.64 7.93 -0.74
N ASP A 245 0.89 8.68 -1.80
CA ASP A 245 0.26 8.50 -3.11
C ASP A 245 1.24 7.87 -4.09
N GLU A 246 0.74 7.02 -4.97
CA GLU A 246 1.53 6.52 -6.10
C GLU A 246 1.80 7.62 -7.11
N THR A 247 2.88 7.48 -7.88
CA THR A 247 3.22 8.45 -8.91
C THR A 247 2.88 7.94 -10.31
N GLU A 248 2.34 8.83 -11.14
CA GLU A 248 2.07 8.53 -12.54
C GLU A 248 3.39 8.45 -13.33
N ILE A 249 3.45 7.55 -14.31
CA ILE A 249 4.59 7.45 -15.21
C ILE A 249 4.74 8.75 -15.98
N THR A 250 5.97 9.21 -16.16
CA THR A 250 6.26 10.40 -16.96
C THR A 250 5.95 10.16 -18.44
N TYR A 251 4.87 10.75 -18.93
CA TYR A 251 4.52 10.84 -20.34
C TYR A 251 3.94 12.23 -20.63
N GLY A 252 3.78 12.59 -21.92
CA GLY A 252 3.42 13.96 -22.31
C GLY A 252 2.20 14.54 -21.57
N ALA A 253 1.14 13.75 -21.37
CA ALA A 253 -0.07 14.21 -20.67
C ALA A 253 0.15 14.42 -19.17
N SER A 254 0.93 13.58 -18.49
CA SER A 254 1.24 13.74 -17.05
C SER A 254 2.14 14.96 -16.81
N ALA A 255 3.10 15.22 -17.72
CA ALA A 255 3.92 16.43 -17.68
C ALA A 255 3.08 17.71 -17.85
N ILE A 256 2.09 17.70 -18.75
CA ILE A 256 1.15 18.82 -18.93
C ILE A 256 0.28 19.02 -17.68
N LYS A 257 -0.29 17.97 -17.12
CA LYS A 257 -1.08 18.03 -15.88
C LYS A 257 -0.26 18.62 -14.73
N THR A 258 0.98 18.18 -14.56
CA THR A 258 1.90 18.70 -13.54
C THR A 258 2.18 20.19 -13.76
N GLY A 259 2.44 20.59 -15.02
CA GLY A 259 2.67 22.00 -15.38
C GLY A 259 1.46 22.89 -15.07
N ILE A 260 0.26 22.45 -15.43
CA ILE A 260 -0.99 23.17 -15.16
C ILE A 260 -1.22 23.28 -13.64
N SER A 261 -1.03 22.18 -12.90
CA SER A 261 -1.19 22.16 -11.44
C SER A 261 -0.20 23.10 -10.75
N ALA A 262 1.04 23.14 -11.21
CA ALA A 262 2.05 24.06 -10.71
C ALA A 262 1.68 25.54 -10.93
N ILE A 263 1.12 25.87 -12.10
CA ILE A 263 0.71 27.24 -12.45
C ILE A 263 -0.53 27.69 -11.65
N LEU A 264 -1.48 26.76 -11.46
CA LEU A 264 -2.76 27.08 -10.80
C LEU A 264 -2.71 26.93 -9.26
N GLY A 265 -1.56 26.54 -8.69
CA GLY A 265 -1.43 26.26 -7.26
C GLY A 265 -2.21 25.01 -6.81
N GLY A 266 -2.60 24.15 -7.76
CA GLY A 266 -3.33 22.93 -7.49
C GLY A 266 -2.42 21.83 -6.92
N ARG A 267 -3.04 20.80 -6.32
CA ARG A 267 -2.38 19.57 -5.88
C ARG A 267 -2.65 18.49 -6.90
N TYR A 268 -1.65 18.16 -7.74
CA TYR A 268 -1.73 16.95 -8.53
C TYR A 268 -1.10 15.81 -7.75
N ARG A 269 -1.92 15.00 -7.10
CA ARG A 269 -1.49 13.93 -6.17
C ARG A 269 -0.59 12.88 -6.84
N TYR A 270 -0.76 12.63 -8.12
CA TYR A 270 -0.04 11.61 -8.90
C TYR A 270 1.08 12.20 -9.76
N SER A 271 1.53 13.40 -9.45
CA SER A 271 2.58 14.07 -10.24
C SER A 271 3.80 13.17 -10.40
N PRO A 272 4.27 12.91 -11.63
CA PRO A 272 5.37 12.01 -11.88
C PRO A 272 6.66 12.51 -11.24
N ILE A 273 7.49 11.56 -10.82
CA ILE A 273 8.85 11.80 -10.35
C ILE A 273 9.86 11.25 -11.36
N SER A 274 11.07 11.82 -11.40
CA SER A 274 12.12 11.38 -12.30
C SER A 274 12.54 9.95 -11.99
N ALA A 275 12.74 9.14 -13.02
CA ALA A 275 13.27 7.80 -12.86
C ALA A 275 14.71 7.86 -12.33
N LEU A 276 15.00 7.02 -11.34
CA LEU A 276 16.33 6.69 -10.84
C LEU A 276 16.61 5.21 -11.08
N TYR A 277 17.86 4.82 -11.09
CA TYR A 277 18.24 3.48 -11.53
C TYR A 277 19.05 2.75 -10.47
N VAL A 278 18.67 1.49 -10.22
CA VAL A 278 19.41 0.50 -9.42
C VAL A 278 19.31 -0.85 -10.15
N PHE A 279 20.32 -1.66 -10.10
CA PHE A 279 20.38 -2.95 -10.81
C PHE A 279 20.12 -2.83 -12.33
N GLY A 280 20.50 -1.70 -12.94
CA GLY A 280 20.31 -1.45 -14.38
C GLY A 280 18.88 -1.14 -14.81
N ARG A 281 17.94 -0.97 -13.88
CA ARG A 281 16.52 -0.66 -14.16
C ARG A 281 16.00 0.52 -13.34
N ALA A 282 14.93 1.14 -13.83
CA ALA A 282 14.19 2.14 -13.06
C ALA A 282 13.53 1.51 -11.83
N GLN A 283 13.03 2.35 -10.93
CA GLN A 283 12.32 1.90 -9.74
C GLN A 283 11.12 1.00 -10.08
N ASP A 284 10.90 0.00 -9.21
CA ASP A 284 9.77 -0.91 -9.32
C ASP A 284 8.49 -0.28 -8.71
N VAL A 285 8.67 0.59 -7.71
CA VAL A 285 7.61 1.34 -7.04
C VAL A 285 8.06 2.77 -6.82
N ALA A 286 7.17 3.73 -7.10
CA ALA A 286 7.40 5.14 -6.84
C ALA A 286 6.22 5.74 -6.08
N LEU A 287 6.51 6.34 -4.95
CA LEU A 287 5.52 6.91 -4.05
C LEU A 287 5.91 8.34 -3.68
N GLN A 288 4.92 9.14 -3.35
CA GLN A 288 5.14 10.50 -2.87
C GLN A 288 4.14 10.87 -1.78
N ARG A 289 4.55 11.78 -0.92
CA ARG A 289 3.66 12.39 0.07
C ARG A 289 3.80 13.90 0.01
N ALA A 290 2.74 14.56 -0.47
CA ALA A 290 2.69 16.02 -0.51
C ALA A 290 2.44 16.57 0.91
N ARG A 291 3.17 17.64 1.27
CA ARG A 291 2.96 18.40 2.53
C ARG A 291 1.94 19.52 2.30
N GLN A 292 2.35 20.64 1.77
CA GLN A 292 1.47 21.78 1.51
C GLN A 292 1.24 22.03 0.02
N SER A 293 2.21 21.72 -0.81
CA SER A 293 2.15 21.91 -2.26
C SER A 293 2.89 20.78 -3.00
N ILE A 294 2.76 20.75 -4.32
CA ILE A 294 3.53 19.83 -5.17
C ILE A 294 5.04 20.14 -5.18
N HIS A 295 5.45 21.28 -4.61
CA HIS A 295 6.85 21.70 -4.50
C HIS A 295 7.49 21.29 -3.17
N GLU A 296 6.69 20.73 -2.26
CA GLU A 296 7.11 20.29 -0.93
C GLU A 296 6.60 18.87 -0.72
N ARG A 297 7.34 17.89 -1.24
CA ARG A 297 6.98 16.48 -1.21
C ARG A 297 8.12 15.64 -0.67
N ASN A 298 7.77 14.55 0.01
CA ASN A 298 8.68 13.45 0.17
C ASN A 298 8.52 12.51 -1.03
N HIS A 299 9.63 12.10 -1.61
CA HIS A 299 9.68 11.15 -2.73
C HIS A 299 10.35 9.86 -2.29
N LEU A 300 9.72 8.76 -2.60
CA LEU A 300 10.21 7.42 -2.30
C LEU A 300 10.31 6.62 -3.59
N ARG A 301 11.40 5.88 -3.74
CA ARG A 301 11.59 4.89 -4.81
C ARG A 301 12.10 3.60 -4.21
N VAL A 302 11.55 2.48 -4.69
CA VAL A 302 11.85 1.16 -4.13
C VAL A 302 12.13 0.19 -5.27
N TRP A 303 13.08 -0.70 -5.04
CA TRP A 303 13.47 -1.78 -5.93
C TRP A 303 13.42 -3.10 -5.20
N LEU A 304 12.80 -4.11 -5.81
CA LEU A 304 12.88 -5.49 -5.35
C LEU A 304 14.32 -5.98 -5.52
N THR A 305 14.82 -6.71 -4.53
CA THR A 305 16.11 -7.41 -4.62
C THR A 305 15.88 -8.90 -4.85
N PRO A 306 16.90 -9.67 -5.28
CA PRO A 306 16.79 -11.12 -5.32
C PRO A 306 16.95 -11.78 -3.94
N LEU A 307 16.86 -11.01 -2.86
CA LEU A 307 17.02 -11.49 -1.49
C LEU A 307 15.68 -11.70 -0.82
N ARG A 308 15.64 -12.73 0.04
CA ARG A 308 14.55 -13.01 0.96
C ARG A 308 15.09 -13.19 2.36
N LEU A 309 14.28 -12.91 3.35
CA LEU A 309 14.51 -13.20 4.75
C LEU A 309 13.28 -13.93 5.30
N GLU A 310 13.49 -15.15 5.79
CA GLU A 310 12.38 -15.99 6.27
C GLU A 310 11.26 -16.14 5.23
N GLY A 311 11.64 -16.30 3.96
CA GLY A 311 10.73 -16.39 2.81
C GLY A 311 10.15 -15.06 2.34
N LYS A 312 10.29 -13.96 3.09
CA LYS A 312 9.74 -12.64 2.73
C LYS A 312 10.69 -11.86 1.81
N PRO A 313 10.17 -11.20 0.77
CA PRO A 313 10.97 -10.36 -0.12
C PRO A 313 11.67 -9.22 0.61
N VAL A 314 12.86 -8.87 0.13
CA VAL A 314 13.65 -7.72 0.60
C VAL A 314 13.70 -6.66 -0.49
N TRP A 315 13.40 -5.44 -0.11
CA TRP A 315 13.38 -4.27 -0.99
C TRP A 315 14.42 -3.26 -0.55
N ILE A 316 15.07 -2.60 -1.50
CA ILE A 316 15.97 -1.47 -1.21
C ILE A 316 15.34 -0.18 -1.73
N GLY A 317 15.52 0.92 -1.00
CA GLY A 317 14.85 2.17 -1.32
C GLY A 317 15.70 3.41 -1.11
N GLN A 318 15.23 4.49 -1.72
CA GLN A 318 15.75 5.84 -1.60
C GLN A 318 14.60 6.78 -1.24
N ILE A 319 14.81 7.64 -0.27
CA ILE A 319 13.88 8.71 0.07
C ILE A 319 14.57 10.06 0.02
N SER A 320 13.85 11.06 -0.48
CA SER A 320 14.29 12.47 -0.47
C SER A 320 13.11 13.40 -0.17
N ARG A 321 13.42 14.58 0.37
CA ARG A 321 12.44 15.61 0.72
C ARG A 321 12.67 16.84 -0.14
N ASP A 322 11.66 17.28 -0.89
CA ASP A 322 11.67 18.56 -1.57
C ASP A 322 11.37 19.68 -0.56
N ILE A 323 12.21 20.71 -0.56
CA ILE A 323 12.08 21.90 0.31
C ILE A 323 11.82 23.19 -0.49
N GLY A 324 11.64 23.08 -1.80
CA GLY A 324 11.38 24.23 -2.65
C GLY A 324 11.68 23.96 -4.12
N VAL A 325 11.63 25.03 -4.91
CA VAL A 325 11.88 25.00 -6.35
C VAL A 325 13.08 25.86 -6.67
N ARG A 326 13.96 25.35 -7.52
CA ARG A 326 15.09 26.10 -8.09
C ARG A 326 14.92 26.24 -9.60
N PHE A 327 15.15 27.44 -10.12
CA PHE A 327 15.18 27.71 -11.55
C PHE A 327 16.60 27.54 -12.06
N THR A 328 16.81 26.67 -13.04
CA THR A 328 18.11 26.52 -13.71
C THR A 328 18.01 26.95 -15.18
N ARG A 329 19.16 27.34 -15.78
CA ARG A 329 19.20 27.69 -17.22
C ARG A 329 18.93 26.51 -18.17
N ARG A 330 19.02 25.26 -17.68
CA ARG A 330 18.81 24.04 -18.46
C ARG A 330 17.44 23.43 -18.27
N THR A 331 16.80 23.66 -17.13
CA THR A 331 15.46 23.17 -16.80
C THR A 331 14.63 24.32 -16.26
N ILE A 332 13.38 24.42 -16.70
CA ILE A 332 12.48 25.50 -16.29
C ILE A 332 12.24 25.46 -14.79
N THR A 333 12.23 24.28 -14.18
CA THR A 333 12.13 24.08 -12.74
C THR A 333 12.86 22.81 -12.32
N THR A 334 13.67 22.87 -11.24
CA THR A 334 14.15 21.69 -10.50
C THR A 334 13.77 21.86 -9.03
N HIS A 335 13.40 20.76 -8.39
CA HIS A 335 13.17 20.76 -6.96
C HIS A 335 14.51 20.88 -6.23
N LYS A 336 14.52 21.62 -5.12
CA LYS A 336 15.63 21.66 -4.19
C LYS A 336 15.39 20.61 -3.13
N ILE A 337 16.35 19.71 -2.95
CA ILE A 337 16.27 18.63 -1.97
C ILE A 337 16.85 19.09 -0.64
N ASP A 338 16.25 18.62 0.45
CA ASP A 338 16.79 18.77 1.79
C ASP A 338 18.15 18.06 1.87
N PRO A 339 19.23 18.73 2.25
CA PRO A 339 20.55 18.12 2.34
C PRO A 339 20.64 17.08 3.47
N ASP A 340 19.80 17.14 4.50
CA ASP A 340 19.73 16.13 5.55
C ASP A 340 18.84 14.96 5.11
N VAL A 341 19.47 13.97 4.47
CA VAL A 341 18.74 12.79 3.98
C VAL A 341 18.40 11.81 5.11
N ASP A 342 19.08 11.90 6.25
CA ASP A 342 18.83 11.06 7.40
C ASP A 342 17.57 11.51 8.15
N GLU A 343 17.33 12.82 8.30
CA GLU A 343 16.07 13.33 8.86
C GLU A 343 14.86 12.82 8.07
N THR A 344 14.98 12.75 6.73
CA THR A 344 13.91 12.22 5.89
C THR A 344 13.71 10.71 6.07
N ARG A 345 14.80 9.97 6.30
CA ARG A 345 14.77 8.53 6.64
C ARG A 345 14.07 8.31 7.98
N GLU A 346 14.41 9.08 9.01
CA GLU A 346 13.79 8.98 10.33
C GLU A 346 12.31 9.38 10.29
N PHE A 347 11.97 10.43 9.55
CA PHE A 347 10.58 10.81 9.32
C PHE A 347 9.76 9.64 8.78
N LEU A 348 10.31 8.86 7.83
CA LEU A 348 9.62 7.71 7.27
C LEU A 348 9.40 6.61 8.32
N LEU A 349 10.41 6.30 9.14
CA LEU A 349 10.26 5.35 10.24
C LEU A 349 9.12 5.76 11.17
N GLU A 350 9.12 7.01 11.62
CA GLU A 350 8.08 7.53 12.50
C GLU A 350 6.70 7.43 11.85
N ASP A 351 6.58 7.86 10.61
CA ASP A 351 5.34 7.88 9.86
C ASP A 351 4.73 6.47 9.73
N LEU A 352 5.54 5.48 9.36
CA LEU A 352 5.11 4.09 9.25
C LEU A 352 4.85 3.44 10.62
N ALA A 353 5.60 3.79 11.66
CA ALA A 353 5.38 3.30 13.01
C ALA A 353 4.08 3.85 13.61
N TYR A 354 3.82 5.17 13.49
CA TYR A 354 2.57 5.77 13.95
C TYR A 354 1.34 5.24 13.21
N THR A 355 1.49 4.82 11.97
CA THR A 355 0.43 4.13 11.23
C THR A 355 0.39 2.62 11.48
N GLN A 356 1.13 2.14 12.49
CA GLN A 356 1.14 0.75 12.97
C GLN A 356 1.55 -0.27 11.91
N SER A 357 2.42 0.13 10.98
CA SER A 357 2.85 -0.71 9.86
C SER A 357 4.24 -1.33 10.05
N VAL A 358 4.97 -0.96 11.09
CA VAL A 358 6.32 -1.45 11.40
C VAL A 358 6.28 -2.42 12.57
N VAL A 359 6.78 -3.63 12.36
CA VAL A 359 6.90 -4.66 13.42
C VAL A 359 8.22 -4.50 14.18
N LYS A 360 9.30 -4.33 13.43
CA LYS A 360 10.64 -4.15 13.97
C LYS A 360 11.52 -3.36 13.00
N PHE A 361 12.58 -2.75 13.50
CA PHE A 361 13.53 -2.02 12.69
C PHE A 361 14.95 -2.08 13.26
N GLY A 362 15.93 -1.74 12.45
CA GLY A 362 17.33 -1.63 12.87
C GLY A 362 18.16 -0.89 11.84
N TYR A 363 19.38 -0.53 12.19
CA TYR A 363 20.29 0.23 11.33
C TYR A 363 21.52 -0.61 10.95
N ILE A 364 21.94 -0.48 9.69
CA ILE A 364 23.12 -1.12 9.14
C ILE A 364 23.96 -0.09 8.37
N GLY A 365 25.20 -0.40 8.06
CA GLY A 365 26.06 0.38 7.18
C GLY A 365 25.67 0.29 5.71
N GLY A 366 26.62 0.64 4.83
CA GLY A 366 26.55 0.39 3.38
C GLY A 366 26.33 1.63 2.51
N VAL A 367 25.90 2.78 3.05
CA VAL A 367 25.87 4.05 2.33
C VAL A 367 27.23 4.76 2.38
N GLY A 368 27.89 4.69 3.53
CA GLY A 368 29.10 5.45 3.85
C GLY A 368 28.79 6.90 4.21
N PRO A 369 29.47 7.44 5.23
CA PRO A 369 29.17 8.77 5.76
C PRO A 369 29.57 9.88 4.78
N ALA A 370 28.86 11.01 4.87
CA ALA A 370 29.21 12.28 4.24
C ALA A 370 28.94 13.41 5.25
N SER A 371 29.97 14.17 5.61
CA SER A 371 29.81 15.22 6.62
C SER A 371 29.18 16.50 6.03
N TYR A 372 28.77 17.40 6.90
CA TYR A 372 28.28 18.70 6.50
C TYR A 372 29.38 19.54 5.80
N GLU A 373 30.63 19.39 6.20
CA GLU A 373 31.79 20.11 5.63
C GLU A 373 32.20 19.51 4.27
N GLU A 374 31.99 18.18 4.07
CA GLU A 374 32.29 17.47 2.84
C GLU A 374 31.06 16.71 2.32
N PRO A 375 30.01 17.44 1.89
CA PRO A 375 28.79 16.84 1.41
C PRO A 375 29.02 16.12 0.07
N ARG A 376 28.20 15.09 -0.19
CA ARG A 376 28.10 14.48 -1.52
C ARG A 376 27.10 15.23 -2.37
N GLY A 377 27.23 15.13 -3.70
CA GLY A 377 26.24 15.67 -4.64
C GLY A 377 25.29 14.58 -5.14
N ASN A 378 24.05 14.92 -5.37
CA ASN A 378 23.11 14.06 -6.08
C ASN A 378 23.11 14.34 -7.61
N LEU A 379 22.24 13.65 -8.37
CA LEU A 379 22.18 13.80 -9.85
C LEU A 379 21.73 15.19 -10.32
N THR A 380 21.10 15.99 -9.47
CA THR A 380 20.72 17.38 -9.77
C THR A 380 21.76 18.39 -9.31
N GLY A 381 22.85 17.90 -8.68
CA GLY A 381 23.93 18.73 -8.12
C GLY A 381 23.59 19.37 -6.79
N ASP A 382 22.52 18.93 -6.11
CA ASP A 382 22.21 19.37 -4.75
C ASP A 382 23.12 18.62 -3.76
N PRO A 383 23.71 19.30 -2.78
CA PRO A 383 24.53 18.65 -1.76
C PRO A 383 23.66 17.89 -0.77
N TYR A 384 24.18 16.77 -0.25
CA TYR A 384 23.60 16.04 0.88
C TYR A 384 24.68 15.54 1.84
N PHE A 385 24.30 15.39 3.10
CA PHE A 385 25.10 14.75 4.13
C PHE A 385 24.31 13.60 4.77
N THR A 386 25.01 12.62 5.36
CA THR A 386 24.43 11.39 5.93
C THR A 386 25.39 10.76 6.93
N ASP A 387 24.83 10.06 7.93
CA ASP A 387 25.55 9.18 8.85
C ASP A 387 26.10 7.92 8.16
N GLY A 388 25.69 7.66 6.92
CA GLY A 388 26.12 6.55 6.10
C GLY A 388 25.34 5.25 6.32
N ARG A 389 24.21 5.30 7.01
CA ARG A 389 23.41 4.12 7.37
C ARG A 389 22.19 3.94 6.50
N ARG A 390 21.74 2.68 6.46
CA ARG A 390 20.42 2.25 5.99
C ARG A 390 19.58 1.84 7.18
N ILE A 391 18.30 2.15 7.14
CA ILE A 391 17.34 1.54 8.06
C ILE A 391 16.73 0.31 7.41
N ILE A 392 16.61 -0.79 8.16
CA ILE A 392 15.81 -1.96 7.78
C ILE A 392 14.51 -1.89 8.58
N MET A 393 13.38 -1.99 7.90
CA MET A 393 12.05 -2.02 8.51
C MET A 393 11.31 -3.28 8.06
N TRP A 394 10.77 -4.04 9.01
CA TRP A 394 9.85 -5.16 8.74
C TRP A 394 8.45 -4.64 8.74
N LEU A 395 7.82 -4.74 7.58
CA LEU A 395 6.46 -4.26 7.37
C LEU A 395 5.44 -5.37 7.58
N SER A 396 4.24 -4.99 8.02
CA SER A 396 3.12 -5.90 8.20
C SER A 396 1.82 -5.22 7.75
N GLY A 397 0.96 -6.00 7.09
CA GLY A 397 -0.42 -5.62 6.82
C GLY A 397 -1.29 -5.64 8.08
N GLU A 398 -0.88 -6.36 9.13
CA GLU A 398 -1.56 -6.33 10.43
C GLU A 398 -0.99 -5.20 11.30
N PRO A 399 -1.87 -4.43 11.99
CA PRO A 399 -1.42 -3.33 12.83
C PRO A 399 -0.55 -3.79 14.00
N THR A 400 0.60 -3.15 14.16
CA THR A 400 1.51 -3.33 15.31
C THR A 400 1.44 -2.07 16.18
N PRO A 401 0.98 -2.16 17.44
CA PRO A 401 0.99 -1.04 18.38
C PRO A 401 2.39 -0.45 18.54
N LEU A 402 2.48 0.87 18.71
CA LEU A 402 3.76 1.58 18.76
C LEU A 402 4.69 1.09 19.88
N ASP A 403 4.12 0.69 21.00
CA ASP A 403 4.85 0.15 22.17
C ASP A 403 5.29 -1.32 21.98
N GLU A 404 4.84 -1.99 20.92
CA GLU A 404 5.26 -3.34 20.54
C GLU A 404 6.33 -3.35 19.45
N VAL A 405 6.63 -2.20 18.84
CA VAL A 405 7.66 -2.08 17.80
C VAL A 405 9.05 -2.37 18.39
N GLN A 406 9.75 -3.32 17.79
CA GLN A 406 11.06 -3.75 18.28
C GLN A 406 12.20 -3.04 17.58
N ARG A 407 13.14 -2.48 18.33
CA ARG A 407 14.42 -2.01 17.80
C ARG A 407 15.47 -3.11 17.89
N LEU A 408 16.11 -3.42 16.77
CA LEU A 408 17.19 -4.42 16.70
C LEU A 408 18.56 -3.73 16.65
N GLU A 409 19.53 -4.28 17.38
CA GLU A 409 20.94 -3.89 17.28
C GLU A 409 21.60 -4.74 16.19
N LEU A 410 21.67 -4.23 14.95
CA LEU A 410 22.18 -4.97 13.79
C LEU A 410 23.63 -4.66 13.45
N SER A 411 24.07 -3.45 13.69
CA SER A 411 25.46 -3.02 13.53
C SER A 411 25.87 -2.13 14.69
N PRO A 412 27.12 -2.20 15.15
CA PRO A 412 27.57 -1.32 16.23
C PRO A 412 27.37 0.14 15.84
N TYR A 413 26.83 0.91 16.78
CA TYR A 413 26.73 2.35 16.60
C TYR A 413 28.14 2.91 16.37
N TYR A 414 28.39 3.44 15.18
CA TYR A 414 29.56 4.29 14.99
C TYR A 414 29.37 5.51 15.88
N THR A 415 29.98 5.52 17.06
CA THR A 415 30.18 6.73 17.86
C THR A 415 31.30 7.57 17.23
N GLY A 416 31.30 7.68 15.91
CA GLY A 416 32.11 8.63 15.17
C GLY A 416 31.38 9.95 15.29
N VAL A 417 31.85 10.73 16.23
CA VAL A 417 31.56 12.11 16.54
C VAL A 417 31.11 12.86 15.28
N VAL A 418 29.84 13.22 15.24
CA VAL A 418 29.46 14.49 14.62
C VAL A 418 30.19 15.52 15.46
N GLY A 419 31.24 16.15 14.93
CA GLY A 419 32.07 17.10 15.67
C GLY A 419 31.22 18.19 16.30
N ASP A 420 31.57 18.52 17.54
CA ASP A 420 31.07 19.68 18.28
C ASP A 420 31.19 20.99 17.51
#